data_ec74211b666f0f2575bc5792a92488a6
#
_entry.id   ec74211b666f0f2575bc5792a92488a6
#
_cell.length_a   1.000
_cell.length_b   1.000
_cell.length_c   1.000
_cell.angle_alpha   90.00
_cell.angle_beta   90.00
_cell.angle_gamma   90.00
#
_symmetry.space_group_name_H-M   'P 1'
#
loop_
_entity.id
_entity.type
_entity.pdbx_description
1 polymer ?
#
loop_
_entity_poly.entity_id
_entity_poly.type
_entity_poly.pdbx_seq_one_letter_code
_entity_poly.pdbx_strand_id
1 'polypeptide(L)'
;MTVRVKNGIRYPTKNGWHQISVWGEPYERGYAHGLLLAEEIKECFDTMKYALYDSHGLPIDFFVEASNFLFKSAIKNNFPKIFEELEGITDGARKNGSGVSLDEMVLLNNLLSIDYALSYLENNASKVHTMSPENKSLIKSIGKSTLEGGADDRCSAFMAVGDYTKDGNICCGHNTFTNFVVGQFVNCIITVNPSKGDGHKVMYQSSAGSICSGTDFFVTSNGFVGTETTIGGFFAYDNLDPICCRIRTCMQYARTMEDYIRFLEKNNSGDYANSWLIGDTKNNEIMRIELGLKYSN
;
A
#
# COMPACT_ATOMS: atom_id res chain seq x y z
N MET A 1 13.36 -6.53 -23.08
CA MET A 1 13.64 -8.00 -23.10
C MET A 1 12.96 -8.59 -21.88
N THR A 2 12.45 -9.84 -21.96
CA THR A 2 11.90 -10.53 -20.79
C THR A 2 13.02 -11.02 -19.88
N VAL A 3 12.94 -10.70 -18.58
CA VAL A 3 13.89 -11.18 -17.57
C VAL A 3 13.20 -12.25 -16.72
N ARG A 4 13.88 -13.36 -16.46
CA ARG A 4 13.39 -14.46 -15.62
C ARG A 4 14.33 -14.71 -14.46
N VAL A 5 13.75 -14.87 -13.28
CA VAL A 5 14.44 -15.28 -12.06
C VAL A 5 13.69 -16.45 -11.42
N LYS A 6 14.25 -17.06 -10.38
CA LYS A 6 13.47 -18.01 -9.57
C LYS A 6 12.26 -17.27 -9.00
N ASN A 7 11.08 -17.85 -9.13
CA ASN A 7 9.81 -17.30 -8.63
C ASN A 7 9.37 -15.94 -9.24
N GLY A 8 9.92 -15.55 -10.40
CA GLY A 8 9.51 -14.28 -11.01
C GLY A 8 9.84 -14.09 -12.48
N ILE A 9 9.06 -13.24 -13.14
CA ILE A 9 9.24 -12.77 -14.51
C ILE A 9 9.00 -11.27 -14.55
N ARG A 10 9.90 -10.52 -15.19
CA ARG A 10 9.67 -9.15 -15.64
C ARG A 10 9.45 -9.17 -17.15
N TYR A 11 8.36 -8.59 -17.58
CA TYR A 11 8.04 -8.41 -18.99
C TYR A 11 8.76 -7.18 -19.58
N PRO A 12 8.88 -7.08 -20.91
CA PRO A 12 9.46 -5.89 -21.52
C PRO A 12 8.69 -4.63 -21.12
N THR A 13 9.40 -3.60 -20.69
CA THR A 13 8.82 -2.29 -20.42
C THR A 13 8.14 -1.74 -21.68
N LYS A 14 6.91 -1.28 -21.55
CA LYS A 14 6.13 -0.72 -22.65
C LYS A 14 5.55 0.63 -22.22
N ASN A 15 5.90 1.67 -22.97
CA ASN A 15 5.44 3.05 -22.73
C ASN A 15 5.67 3.52 -21.27
N GLY A 16 6.82 3.18 -20.68
CA GLY A 16 7.16 3.52 -19.29
C GLY A 16 6.53 2.60 -18.22
N TRP A 17 5.70 1.62 -18.62
CA TRP A 17 5.09 0.67 -17.69
C TRP A 17 5.98 -0.53 -17.45
N HIS A 18 6.18 -0.87 -16.20
CA HIS A 18 6.83 -2.09 -15.73
C HIS A 18 5.80 -3.14 -15.37
N GLN A 19 5.99 -4.35 -15.83
CA GLN A 19 5.10 -5.47 -15.49
C GLN A 19 5.92 -6.63 -14.96
N ILE A 20 5.52 -7.14 -13.78
CA ILE A 20 6.10 -8.35 -13.19
C ILE A 20 5.01 -9.36 -12.83
N SER A 21 5.39 -10.63 -12.84
CA SER A 21 4.63 -11.70 -12.21
C SER A 21 5.55 -12.45 -11.27
N VAL A 22 5.14 -12.60 -10.02
CA VAL A 22 5.88 -13.31 -8.97
C VAL A 22 5.02 -14.39 -8.34
N TRP A 23 5.64 -15.47 -7.84
CA TRP A 23 4.91 -16.61 -7.29
C TRP A 23 5.70 -17.33 -6.20
N GLY A 24 5.00 -18.20 -5.45
CA GLY A 24 5.59 -19.03 -4.42
C GLY A 24 5.27 -18.60 -2.99
N GLU A 25 6.10 -19.04 -2.06
CA GLU A 25 6.01 -18.65 -0.65
C GLU A 25 6.31 -17.16 -0.45
N PRO A 26 5.87 -16.56 0.66
CA PRO A 26 5.97 -15.10 0.87
C PRO A 26 7.37 -14.55 0.60
N TYR A 27 8.39 -15.11 1.25
CA TYR A 27 9.77 -14.65 1.05
C TYR A 27 10.25 -14.85 -0.40
N GLU A 28 9.93 -16.00 -1.04
CA GLU A 28 10.39 -16.32 -2.38
C GLU A 28 9.83 -15.35 -3.43
N ARG A 29 8.51 -15.08 -3.38
CA ARG A 29 7.86 -14.14 -4.29
C ARG A 29 8.30 -12.70 -4.03
N GLY A 30 8.51 -12.34 -2.76
CA GLY A 30 9.10 -11.05 -2.37
C GLY A 30 10.51 -10.90 -2.91
N TYR A 31 11.37 -11.90 -2.76
CA TYR A 31 12.74 -11.87 -3.27
C TYR A 31 12.78 -11.69 -4.80
N ALA A 32 11.91 -12.39 -5.53
CA ALA A 32 11.79 -12.23 -6.96
C ALA A 32 11.33 -10.82 -7.35
N HIS A 33 10.35 -10.25 -6.62
CA HIS A 33 9.87 -8.88 -6.81
C HIS A 33 11.01 -7.86 -6.66
N GLY A 34 11.71 -7.91 -5.52
CA GLY A 34 12.82 -7.00 -5.25
C GLY A 34 13.97 -7.13 -6.26
N LEU A 35 14.32 -8.36 -6.63
CA LEU A 35 15.37 -8.62 -7.60
C LEU A 35 15.04 -8.07 -9.01
N LEU A 36 13.76 -8.15 -9.41
CA LEU A 36 13.30 -7.74 -10.74
C LEU A 36 13.10 -6.22 -10.87
N LEU A 37 12.85 -5.50 -9.77
CA LEU A 37 12.56 -4.07 -9.75
C LEU A 37 13.52 -3.27 -8.84
N ALA A 38 14.75 -3.73 -8.64
CA ALA A 38 15.71 -3.12 -7.72
C ALA A 38 16.05 -1.67 -8.07
N GLU A 39 16.20 -1.35 -9.34
CA GLU A 39 16.46 0.03 -9.82
C GLU A 39 15.27 0.93 -9.53
N GLU A 40 14.06 0.50 -9.90
CA GLU A 40 12.84 1.25 -9.70
C GLU A 40 12.54 1.46 -8.21
N ILE A 41 12.81 0.46 -7.36
CA ILE A 41 12.70 0.59 -5.90
C ILE A 41 13.66 1.65 -5.37
N LYS A 42 14.91 1.63 -5.85
CA LYS A 42 15.91 2.61 -5.46
C LYS A 42 15.52 4.03 -5.87
N GLU A 43 15.14 4.22 -7.14
CA GLU A 43 14.74 5.52 -7.69
C GLU A 43 13.51 6.08 -6.95
N CYS A 44 12.50 5.22 -6.70
CA CYS A 44 11.32 5.59 -5.93
C CYS A 44 11.72 6.08 -4.52
N PHE A 45 12.52 5.29 -3.80
CA PHE A 45 12.89 5.65 -2.43
C PHE A 45 13.78 6.89 -2.37
N ASP A 46 14.75 7.02 -3.29
CA ASP A 46 15.62 8.20 -3.35
C ASP A 46 14.80 9.48 -3.61
N THR A 47 13.77 9.40 -4.44
CA THR A 47 12.89 10.55 -4.70
C THR A 47 11.99 10.84 -3.50
N MET A 48 11.45 9.82 -2.83
CA MET A 48 10.60 10.00 -1.63
C MET A 48 11.35 10.69 -0.48
N LYS A 49 12.68 10.52 -0.36
CA LYS A 49 13.49 11.27 0.59
C LYS A 49 13.34 12.79 0.42
N TYR A 50 13.39 13.25 -0.84
CA TYR A 50 13.22 14.67 -1.15
C TYR A 50 11.78 15.14 -0.96
N ALA A 51 10.81 14.32 -1.38
CA ALA A 51 9.40 14.63 -1.23
C ALA A 51 9.00 14.81 0.25
N LEU A 52 9.42 13.89 1.10
CA LEU A 52 9.16 13.97 2.55
C LEU A 52 9.86 15.17 3.18
N TYR A 53 11.10 15.46 2.78
CA TYR A 53 11.80 16.64 3.28
C TYR A 53 11.13 17.94 2.82
N ASP A 54 10.73 18.03 1.56
CA ASP A 54 10.07 19.22 1.00
C ASP A 54 8.71 19.47 1.67
N SER A 55 7.94 18.40 1.90
CA SER A 55 6.61 18.50 2.50
C SER A 55 6.65 18.81 4.00
N HIS A 56 7.62 18.29 4.74
CA HIS A 56 7.62 18.29 6.21
C HIS A 56 8.79 19.05 6.85
N GLY A 57 9.86 19.33 6.09
CA GLY A 57 11.09 19.91 6.64
C GLY A 57 11.86 18.95 7.57
N LEU A 58 11.56 17.65 7.54
CA LEU A 58 12.14 16.63 8.43
C LEU A 58 13.03 15.65 7.64
N PRO A 59 14.13 15.17 8.24
CA PRO A 59 15.04 14.26 7.56
C PRO A 59 14.41 12.86 7.38
N ILE A 60 14.87 12.12 6.37
CA ILE A 60 14.36 10.78 6.07
C ILE A 60 14.49 9.82 7.26
N ASP A 61 15.56 9.91 8.03
CA ASP A 61 15.80 9.05 9.20
C ASP A 61 14.70 9.21 10.27
N PHE A 62 14.13 10.42 10.38
CA PHE A 62 12.96 10.65 11.23
C PHE A 62 11.77 9.79 10.78
N PHE A 63 11.45 9.79 9.49
CA PHE A 63 10.32 9.02 8.95
C PHE A 63 10.55 7.52 9.02
N VAL A 64 11.79 7.06 8.81
CA VAL A 64 12.15 5.64 8.95
C VAL A 64 11.94 5.18 10.40
N GLU A 65 12.46 5.91 11.38
CA GLU A 65 12.28 5.56 12.79
C GLU A 65 10.82 5.67 13.23
N ALA A 66 10.09 6.70 12.78
CA ALA A 66 8.66 6.88 13.05
C ALA A 66 7.84 5.71 12.48
N SER A 67 8.08 5.35 11.22
CA SER A 67 7.42 4.22 10.56
C SER A 67 7.69 2.89 11.27
N ASN A 68 8.92 2.66 11.70
CA ASN A 68 9.27 1.47 12.47
C ASN A 68 8.55 1.40 13.81
N PHE A 69 8.46 2.51 14.51
CA PHE A 69 7.73 2.58 15.78
C PHE A 69 6.23 2.32 15.57
N LEU A 70 5.63 2.93 14.55
CA LEU A 70 4.19 2.88 14.30
C LEU A 70 3.74 1.55 13.69
N PHE A 71 4.45 1.04 12.68
CA PHE A 71 3.91 0.00 11.81
C PHE A 71 4.63 -1.34 11.92
N LYS A 72 5.98 -1.35 12.09
CA LYS A 72 6.78 -2.57 11.94
C LYS A 72 6.35 -3.72 12.85
N SER A 73 6.07 -3.42 14.12
CA SER A 73 5.63 -4.43 15.09
C SER A 73 4.23 -4.97 14.77
N ALA A 74 3.31 -4.12 14.35
CA ALA A 74 1.96 -4.52 13.94
C ALA A 74 2.03 -5.44 12.70
N ILE A 75 2.81 -5.05 11.68
CA ILE A 75 2.98 -5.86 10.47
C ILE A 75 3.59 -7.22 10.82
N LYS A 76 4.67 -7.24 11.60
CA LYS A 76 5.37 -8.49 11.97
C LYS A 76 4.48 -9.45 12.76
N ASN A 77 3.70 -8.93 13.71
CA ASN A 77 2.93 -9.75 14.63
C ASN A 77 1.58 -10.19 14.05
N ASN A 78 0.89 -9.29 13.34
CA ASN A 78 -0.47 -9.51 12.86
C ASN A 78 -0.52 -10.02 11.40
N PHE A 79 0.55 -9.76 10.62
CA PHE A 79 0.67 -10.13 9.20
C PHE A 79 2.02 -10.79 8.89
N PRO A 80 2.42 -11.88 9.58
CA PRO A 80 3.76 -12.46 9.45
C PRO A 80 4.14 -12.82 8.01
N LYS A 81 3.20 -13.30 7.20
CA LYS A 81 3.45 -13.62 5.79
C LYS A 81 3.70 -12.39 4.93
N ILE A 82 3.04 -11.27 5.23
CA ILE A 82 3.30 -9.98 4.56
C ILE A 82 4.67 -9.46 4.98
N PHE A 83 5.01 -9.59 6.26
CA PHE A 83 6.33 -9.20 6.75
C PHE A 83 7.45 -10.00 6.09
N GLU A 84 7.28 -11.32 5.97
CA GLU A 84 8.18 -12.21 5.23
C GLU A 84 8.33 -11.82 3.74
N GLU A 85 7.24 -11.39 3.10
CA GLU A 85 7.26 -10.89 1.72
C GLU A 85 8.06 -9.57 1.63
N LEU A 86 7.92 -8.66 2.59
CA LEU A 86 8.72 -7.43 2.67
C LEU A 86 10.22 -7.71 2.91
N GLU A 87 10.56 -8.68 3.76
CA GLU A 87 11.94 -9.15 3.93
C GLU A 87 12.50 -9.68 2.60
N GLY A 88 11.71 -10.49 1.90
CA GLY A 88 12.09 -10.98 0.58
C GLY A 88 12.32 -9.85 -0.43
N ILE A 89 11.38 -8.88 -0.54
CA ILE A 89 11.53 -7.72 -1.44
C ILE A 89 12.82 -6.96 -1.13
N THR A 90 13.08 -6.72 0.14
CA THR A 90 14.29 -6.01 0.59
C THR A 90 15.57 -6.75 0.18
N ASP A 91 15.63 -8.05 0.47
CA ASP A 91 16.83 -8.86 0.19
C ASP A 91 17.06 -9.01 -1.33
N GLY A 92 15.99 -9.20 -2.10
CA GLY A 92 16.05 -9.25 -3.55
C GLY A 92 16.54 -7.94 -4.17
N ALA A 93 16.00 -6.82 -3.72
CA ALA A 93 16.39 -5.49 -4.15
C ALA A 93 17.85 -5.18 -3.80
N ARG A 94 18.27 -5.47 -2.57
CA ARG A 94 19.67 -5.30 -2.12
C ARG A 94 20.64 -6.18 -2.90
N LYS A 95 20.24 -7.41 -3.22
CA LYS A 95 21.04 -8.32 -4.05
C LYS A 95 21.38 -7.72 -5.42
N ASN A 96 20.48 -6.90 -5.95
CA ASN A 96 20.64 -6.23 -7.25
C ASN A 96 21.01 -4.73 -7.11
N GLY A 97 21.53 -4.31 -5.94
CA GLY A 97 22.20 -3.02 -5.76
C GLY A 97 21.31 -1.85 -5.34
N SER A 98 20.05 -2.07 -4.91
CA SER A 98 19.18 -0.96 -4.50
C SER A 98 19.67 -0.23 -3.24
N GLY A 99 20.30 -0.94 -2.32
CA GLY A 99 20.74 -0.41 -1.03
C GLY A 99 19.61 -0.17 -0.01
N VAL A 100 18.34 -0.31 -0.39
CA VAL A 100 17.18 -0.08 0.48
C VAL A 100 17.13 -1.11 1.61
N SER A 101 16.99 -0.65 2.85
CA SER A 101 16.86 -1.49 4.05
C SER A 101 15.41 -1.96 4.27
N LEU A 102 15.21 -2.93 5.16
CA LEU A 102 13.87 -3.38 5.54
C LEU A 102 13.07 -2.25 6.21
N ASP A 103 13.71 -1.43 7.00
CA ASP A 103 13.08 -0.31 7.70
C ASP A 103 12.60 0.76 6.71
N GLU A 104 13.39 1.03 5.69
CA GLU A 104 13.00 1.89 4.58
C GLU A 104 11.90 1.27 3.71
N MET A 105 11.91 -0.06 3.53
CA MET A 105 10.84 -0.78 2.81
C MET A 105 9.51 -0.74 3.59
N VAL A 106 9.54 -0.81 4.92
CA VAL A 106 8.35 -0.60 5.77
C VAL A 106 7.82 0.82 5.58
N LEU A 107 8.67 1.85 5.60
CA LEU A 107 8.26 3.22 5.33
C LEU A 107 7.62 3.36 3.94
N LEU A 108 8.27 2.84 2.89
CA LEU A 108 7.78 2.93 1.51
C LEU A 108 6.35 2.36 1.36
N ASN A 109 6.05 1.27 2.06
CA ASN A 109 4.73 0.64 2.04
C ASN A 109 3.68 1.33 2.94
N ASN A 110 4.09 2.29 3.77
CA ASN A 110 3.22 3.03 4.68
C ASN A 110 3.23 4.55 4.44
N LEU A 111 3.65 4.99 3.25
CA LEU A 111 3.68 6.42 2.91
C LEU A 111 2.30 7.07 3.00
N LEU A 112 1.25 6.37 2.57
CA LEU A 112 -0.14 6.85 2.71
C LEU A 112 -0.58 7.01 4.17
N SER A 113 -0.03 6.20 5.06
CA SER A 113 -0.42 6.15 6.48
C SER A 113 0.39 7.13 7.34
N ILE A 114 1.59 7.53 6.88
CA ILE A 114 2.53 8.27 7.74
C ILE A 114 1.96 9.63 8.17
N ASP A 115 1.32 10.38 7.28
CA ASP A 115 0.78 11.69 7.57
C ASP A 115 -0.31 11.64 8.65
N TYR A 116 -1.20 10.65 8.59
CA TYR A 116 -2.21 10.41 9.60
C TYR A 116 -1.59 10.05 10.96
N ALA A 117 -0.50 9.28 10.93
CA ALA A 117 0.17 8.78 12.11
C ALA A 117 1.10 9.81 12.79
N LEU A 118 1.55 10.86 12.08
CA LEU A 118 2.40 11.90 12.66
C LEU A 118 1.70 12.63 13.83
N SER A 119 0.41 12.90 13.73
CA SER A 119 -0.37 13.51 14.82
C SER A 119 -0.41 12.62 16.08
N TYR A 120 -0.44 11.30 15.90
CA TYR A 120 -0.35 10.35 17.01
C TYR A 120 1.02 10.43 17.70
N LEU A 121 2.12 10.54 16.95
CA LEU A 121 3.47 10.71 17.50
C LEU A 121 3.56 11.96 18.37
N GLU A 122 3.04 13.09 17.89
CA GLU A 122 3.02 14.35 18.63
C GLU A 122 2.31 14.20 19.98
N ASN A 123 1.12 13.60 19.97
CA ASN A 123 0.30 13.40 21.18
C ASN A 123 0.84 12.31 22.12
N ASN A 124 1.71 11.43 21.65
CA ASN A 124 2.24 10.29 22.40
C ASN A 124 3.79 10.27 22.47
N ALA A 125 4.46 11.41 22.35
CA ALA A 125 5.93 11.52 22.33
C ALA A 125 6.62 10.83 23.53
N SER A 126 5.97 10.80 24.69
CA SER A 126 6.48 10.11 25.89
C SER A 126 6.52 8.58 25.76
N LYS A 127 5.70 8.00 24.89
CA LYS A 127 5.61 6.55 24.65
C LYS A 127 6.59 6.07 23.57
N VAL A 128 7.20 6.98 22.83
CA VAL A 128 8.12 6.65 21.73
C VAL A 128 9.49 6.28 22.31
N HIS A 129 9.76 5.00 22.46
CA HIS A 129 10.98 4.51 23.09
C HIS A 129 12.07 4.09 22.09
N THR A 130 11.69 3.80 20.86
CA THR A 130 12.59 3.23 19.83
C THR A 130 13.26 4.25 18.93
N MET A 131 12.81 5.50 18.93
CA MET A 131 13.44 6.57 18.15
C MET A 131 14.69 7.12 18.87
N SER A 132 15.68 7.53 18.08
CA SER A 132 16.87 8.22 18.57
C SER A 132 16.50 9.52 19.32
N PRO A 133 17.35 9.98 20.28
CA PRO A 133 17.10 11.24 20.99
C PRO A 133 16.95 12.44 20.04
N GLU A 134 17.73 12.46 18.95
CA GLU A 134 17.71 13.50 17.93
C GLU A 134 16.34 13.52 17.23
N ASN A 135 15.90 12.40 16.65
CA ASN A 135 14.62 12.30 15.97
C ASN A 135 13.44 12.48 16.92
N LYS A 136 13.54 12.00 18.15
CA LYS A 136 12.51 12.24 19.16
C LYS A 136 12.34 13.73 19.49
N SER A 137 13.41 14.53 19.44
CA SER A 137 13.33 15.97 19.63
C SER A 137 12.56 16.67 18.50
N LEU A 138 12.61 16.11 17.29
CA LEU A 138 11.93 16.62 16.10
C LEU A 138 10.41 16.40 16.12
N ILE A 139 9.89 15.49 16.95
CA ILE A 139 8.43 15.27 17.08
C ILE A 139 7.71 16.60 17.37
N LYS A 140 8.31 17.49 18.15
CA LYS A 140 7.73 18.81 18.46
C LYS A 140 7.73 19.78 17.28
N SER A 141 8.48 19.47 16.22
CA SER A 141 8.58 20.26 15.00
C SER A 141 7.63 19.78 13.90
N ILE A 142 6.84 18.73 14.18
CA ILE A 142 5.76 18.30 13.28
C ILE A 142 4.78 19.47 13.22
N GLY A 143 4.84 20.22 12.15
CA GLY A 143 4.03 21.44 12.01
C GLY A 143 2.59 21.12 11.61
N LYS A 144 1.68 22.05 11.88
CA LYS A 144 0.26 21.95 11.45
C LYS A 144 0.09 21.91 9.92
N SER A 145 1.11 22.31 9.15
CA SER A 145 1.09 22.28 7.68
C SER A 145 1.05 20.85 7.10
N THR A 146 1.45 19.84 7.87
CA THR A 146 1.43 18.43 7.43
C THR A 146 0.02 17.86 7.34
N LEU A 147 -0.94 18.45 8.05
CA LEU A 147 -2.34 17.99 8.05
C LEU A 147 -3.14 18.48 6.83
N GLU A 148 -2.60 19.42 6.05
CA GLU A 148 -3.26 19.95 4.84
C GLU A 148 -2.91 19.14 3.57
N GLY A 149 -1.79 18.40 3.56
CA GLY A 149 -1.33 17.63 2.40
C GLY A 149 -2.25 16.48 1.99
N GLY A 150 -2.88 15.81 2.94
CA GLY A 150 -3.87 14.75 2.64
C GLY A 150 -5.21 15.27 2.09
N ALA A 151 -5.42 16.59 2.02
CA ALA A 151 -6.64 17.19 1.48
C ALA A 151 -6.63 17.35 -0.04
N ASP A 152 -5.46 17.30 -0.67
CA ASP A 152 -5.30 17.54 -2.11
C ASP A 152 -5.29 16.28 -2.97
N ASP A 153 -4.96 15.12 -2.41
CA ASP A 153 -5.05 13.84 -3.11
C ASP A 153 -6.52 13.39 -3.17
N ARG A 154 -7.09 13.46 -4.36
CA ARG A 154 -8.48 13.11 -4.63
C ARG A 154 -8.53 12.11 -5.77
N CYS A 155 -9.26 11.04 -5.56
CA CYS A 155 -9.52 10.07 -6.60
C CYS A 155 -10.98 10.15 -7.05
N SER A 156 -11.28 9.55 -8.18
CA SER A 156 -12.66 9.30 -8.59
C SER A 156 -12.79 7.87 -9.08
N ALA A 157 -13.85 7.20 -8.65
CA ALA A 157 -14.14 5.83 -9.01
C ALA A 157 -15.62 5.65 -9.32
N PHE A 158 -15.93 4.70 -10.17
CA PHE A 158 -17.29 4.22 -10.36
C PHE A 158 -17.33 2.71 -10.53
N MET A 159 -18.47 2.12 -10.17
CA MET A 159 -18.88 0.77 -10.56
C MET A 159 -20.31 0.80 -11.05
N ALA A 160 -20.58 0.04 -12.12
CA ALA A 160 -21.91 -0.15 -12.68
C ALA A 160 -22.12 -1.63 -13.01
N VAL A 161 -23.38 -2.11 -12.92
CA VAL A 161 -23.75 -3.50 -13.16
C VAL A 161 -25.22 -3.60 -13.59
N GLY A 162 -25.63 -4.71 -14.16
CA GLY A 162 -27.02 -4.96 -14.58
C GLY A 162 -27.47 -4.02 -15.71
N ASP A 163 -28.60 -3.40 -15.56
CA ASP A 163 -29.23 -2.55 -16.61
C ASP A 163 -28.39 -1.28 -16.93
N TYR A 164 -27.41 -0.96 -16.11
CA TYR A 164 -26.47 0.17 -16.32
C TYR A 164 -25.28 -0.20 -17.23
N THR A 165 -25.16 -1.46 -17.66
CA THR A 165 -24.08 -1.93 -18.53
C THR A 165 -24.65 -2.69 -19.72
N LYS A 166 -23.90 -2.69 -20.85
CA LYS A 166 -24.40 -3.27 -22.12
C LYS A 166 -24.70 -4.77 -22.03
N ASP A 167 -23.94 -5.50 -21.23
CA ASP A 167 -23.98 -6.96 -21.13
C ASP A 167 -24.35 -7.46 -19.72
N GLY A 168 -24.75 -6.55 -18.83
CA GLY A 168 -25.10 -6.86 -17.46
C GLY A 168 -23.89 -7.11 -16.54
N ASN A 169 -22.68 -7.15 -17.08
CA ASN A 169 -21.48 -7.40 -16.32
C ASN A 169 -20.98 -6.14 -15.58
N ILE A 170 -20.12 -6.34 -14.58
CA ILE A 170 -19.52 -5.22 -13.84
C ILE A 170 -18.60 -4.42 -14.78
N CYS A 171 -18.82 -3.12 -14.82
CA CYS A 171 -17.94 -2.14 -15.41
C CYS A 171 -17.43 -1.21 -14.31
N CYS A 172 -16.11 -1.02 -14.21
CA CYS A 172 -15.52 -0.11 -13.24
C CYS A 172 -14.45 0.76 -13.87
N GLY A 173 -14.22 1.92 -13.29
CA GLY A 173 -13.14 2.82 -13.65
C GLY A 173 -12.64 3.58 -12.45
N HIS A 174 -11.37 3.95 -12.50
CA HIS A 174 -10.68 4.70 -11.46
C HIS A 174 -9.72 5.73 -12.08
N ASN A 175 -9.69 6.90 -11.47
CA ASN A 175 -8.67 7.91 -11.75
C ASN A 175 -7.98 8.30 -10.44
N THR A 176 -6.68 8.08 -10.37
CA THR A 176 -5.84 8.53 -9.27
C THR A 176 -5.37 9.96 -9.54
N PHE A 177 -5.61 10.85 -8.58
CA PHE A 177 -5.06 12.20 -8.58
C PHE A 177 -4.06 12.30 -7.45
N THR A 178 -2.81 12.49 -7.79
CA THR A 178 -1.70 12.67 -6.85
C THR A 178 -0.68 13.64 -7.43
N ASN A 179 0.27 14.11 -6.63
CA ASN A 179 1.33 14.96 -7.13
C ASN A 179 2.26 14.21 -8.09
N PHE A 180 2.98 14.95 -8.96
CA PHE A 180 3.87 14.35 -9.96
C PHE A 180 5.03 13.57 -9.35
N VAL A 181 5.47 13.93 -8.15
CA VAL A 181 6.59 13.27 -7.47
C VAL A 181 6.25 11.82 -7.15
N VAL A 182 5.03 11.56 -6.65
CA VAL A 182 4.52 10.22 -6.38
C VAL A 182 4.03 9.55 -7.65
N GLY A 183 3.24 10.27 -8.46
CA GLY A 183 2.54 9.75 -9.63
C GLY A 183 3.45 9.11 -10.68
N GLN A 184 4.68 9.60 -10.84
CA GLN A 184 5.64 9.03 -11.79
C GLN A 184 6.06 7.59 -11.47
N PHE A 185 5.93 7.16 -10.21
CA PHE A 185 6.35 5.83 -9.76
C PHE A 185 5.22 4.79 -9.71
N VAL A 186 3.95 5.19 -9.85
CA VAL A 186 2.82 4.23 -9.83
C VAL A 186 2.60 3.58 -11.21
N ASN A 187 3.67 3.24 -11.88
CA ASN A 187 3.73 2.71 -13.24
C ASN A 187 4.06 1.20 -13.29
N CYS A 188 3.89 0.49 -12.18
CA CYS A 188 4.13 -0.95 -12.09
C CYS A 188 2.80 -1.72 -12.08
N ILE A 189 2.69 -2.75 -12.93
CA ILE A 189 1.64 -3.77 -12.86
C ILE A 189 2.26 -5.00 -12.21
N ILE A 190 1.78 -5.32 -11.01
CA ILE A 190 2.31 -6.41 -10.20
C ILE A 190 1.28 -7.52 -10.12
N THR A 191 1.65 -8.72 -10.56
CA THR A 191 0.85 -9.93 -10.41
C THR A 191 1.51 -10.83 -9.38
N VAL A 192 0.80 -11.12 -8.30
CA VAL A 192 1.23 -12.03 -7.24
C VAL A 192 0.41 -13.31 -7.34
N ASN A 193 1.08 -14.46 -7.43
CA ASN A 193 0.47 -15.77 -7.46
C ASN A 193 0.99 -16.59 -6.26
N PRO A 194 0.29 -16.57 -5.12
CA PRO A 194 0.70 -17.26 -3.91
C PRO A 194 0.80 -18.77 -4.12
N SER A 195 1.55 -19.46 -3.26
CA SER A 195 1.58 -20.92 -3.19
C SER A 195 0.17 -21.49 -2.97
N LYS A 196 -0.03 -22.72 -3.40
CA LYS A 196 -1.33 -23.40 -3.27
C LYS A 196 -1.80 -23.40 -1.81
N GLY A 197 -2.98 -22.82 -1.58
CA GLY A 197 -3.58 -22.70 -0.25
C GLY A 197 -3.22 -21.40 0.49
N ASP A 198 -2.38 -20.55 -0.08
CA ASP A 198 -2.02 -19.25 0.49
C ASP A 198 -2.82 -18.07 -0.14
N GLY A 199 -4.06 -18.32 -0.50
CA GLY A 199 -4.97 -17.30 -1.02
C GLY A 199 -5.08 -17.27 -2.54
N HIS A 200 -5.56 -16.13 -3.04
CA HIS A 200 -5.87 -15.90 -4.44
C HIS A 200 -4.73 -15.20 -5.16
N LYS A 201 -4.59 -15.47 -6.47
CA LYS A 201 -3.76 -14.64 -7.34
C LYS A 201 -4.38 -13.25 -7.43
N VAL A 202 -3.56 -12.23 -7.30
CA VAL A 202 -3.96 -10.82 -7.38
C VAL A 202 -3.12 -10.09 -8.42
N MET A 203 -3.73 -9.11 -9.08
CA MET A 203 -3.04 -8.17 -9.93
C MET A 203 -3.44 -6.75 -9.52
N TYR A 204 -2.47 -5.87 -9.36
CA TYR A 204 -2.70 -4.49 -8.96
C TYR A 204 -1.67 -3.55 -9.62
N GLN A 205 -2.04 -2.28 -9.68
CA GLN A 205 -1.15 -1.19 -10.07
C GLN A 205 -0.56 -0.54 -8.83
N SER A 206 0.76 -0.28 -8.83
CA SER A 206 1.45 0.38 -7.72
C SER A 206 2.83 0.89 -8.13
N SER A 207 3.59 1.36 -7.15
CA SER A 207 5.03 1.58 -7.27
C SER A 207 5.82 0.29 -7.05
N ALA A 208 7.07 0.29 -7.52
CA ALA A 208 7.99 -0.81 -7.26
C ALA A 208 8.23 -1.01 -5.76
N GLY A 209 8.24 -2.26 -5.30
CA GLY A 209 8.40 -2.62 -3.89
C GLY A 209 7.12 -2.61 -3.06
N SER A 210 5.98 -2.19 -3.63
CA SER A 210 4.71 -2.15 -2.92
C SER A 210 4.02 -3.50 -2.84
N ILE A 211 3.39 -3.79 -1.69
CA ILE A 211 2.64 -5.03 -1.45
C ILE A 211 1.14 -4.91 -1.75
N CYS A 212 0.64 -3.71 -1.96
CA CYS A 212 -0.77 -3.45 -2.29
C CYS A 212 -0.87 -2.40 -3.41
N SER A 213 -2.08 -2.12 -3.87
CA SER A 213 -2.28 -1.08 -4.88
C SER A 213 -2.03 0.31 -4.30
N GLY A 214 -1.12 1.05 -4.90
CA GLY A 214 -0.90 2.47 -4.59
C GLY A 214 -1.77 3.40 -5.44
N THR A 215 -2.59 2.84 -6.33
CA THR A 215 -3.60 3.56 -7.13
C THR A 215 -5.00 3.01 -6.88
N ASP A 216 -5.16 2.26 -5.80
CA ASP A 216 -6.43 1.75 -5.30
C ASP A 216 -7.26 0.98 -6.36
N PHE A 217 -6.56 0.24 -7.22
CA PHE A 217 -7.16 -0.61 -8.24
C PHE A 217 -6.53 -2.00 -8.27
N PHE A 218 -7.36 -3.03 -8.13
CA PHE A 218 -6.92 -4.42 -8.17
C PHE A 218 -7.97 -5.36 -8.75
N VAL A 219 -7.51 -6.52 -9.22
CA VAL A 219 -8.34 -7.66 -9.61
C VAL A 219 -7.79 -8.95 -8.99
N THR A 220 -8.69 -9.89 -8.71
CA THR A 220 -8.34 -11.17 -8.07
C THR A 220 -8.81 -12.37 -8.88
N SER A 221 -8.13 -13.50 -8.77
CA SER A 221 -8.47 -14.71 -9.52
C SER A 221 -9.78 -15.37 -9.09
N ASN A 222 -10.31 -15.02 -7.94
CA ASN A 222 -11.61 -15.48 -7.49
C ASN A 222 -12.76 -14.54 -7.87
N GLY A 223 -12.50 -13.54 -8.73
CA GLY A 223 -13.52 -12.74 -9.38
C GLY A 223 -13.84 -11.42 -8.71
N PHE A 224 -13.08 -10.99 -7.71
CA PHE A 224 -13.26 -9.64 -7.16
C PHE A 224 -12.45 -8.60 -7.93
N VAL A 225 -13.05 -7.43 -8.06
CA VAL A 225 -12.42 -6.19 -8.52
C VAL A 225 -12.65 -5.12 -7.45
N GLY A 226 -11.63 -4.37 -7.11
CA GLY A 226 -11.71 -3.32 -6.10
C GLY A 226 -11.10 -2.02 -6.58
N THR A 227 -11.71 -0.94 -6.15
CA THR A 227 -11.20 0.43 -6.29
C THR A 227 -11.70 1.27 -5.12
N GLU A 228 -11.14 2.48 -4.94
CA GLU A 228 -11.56 3.34 -3.84
C GLU A 228 -11.53 4.82 -4.21
N THR A 229 -12.02 5.66 -3.30
CA THR A 229 -11.81 7.11 -3.31
C THR A 229 -11.59 7.62 -1.89
N THR A 230 -10.64 8.54 -1.73
CA THR A 230 -10.28 9.11 -0.43
C THR A 230 -11.39 10.00 0.14
N ILE A 231 -11.68 9.88 1.43
CA ILE A 231 -12.52 10.82 2.18
C ILE A 231 -11.61 11.91 2.76
N GLY A 232 -11.57 13.07 2.09
CA GLY A 232 -10.75 14.20 2.51
C GLY A 232 -11.18 14.81 3.84
N GLY A 233 -10.22 15.38 4.59
CA GLY A 233 -10.50 16.08 5.84
C GLY A 233 -10.70 15.17 7.07
N PHE A 234 -10.44 13.88 6.95
CA PHE A 234 -10.48 12.93 8.07
C PHE A 234 -9.06 12.65 8.57
N PHE A 235 -8.79 12.93 9.85
CA PHE A 235 -7.46 12.81 10.46
C PHE A 235 -7.46 11.98 11.75
N ALA A 236 -8.56 11.29 12.06
CA ALA A 236 -8.60 10.41 13.24
C ALA A 236 -7.74 9.18 13.01
N TYR A 237 -6.77 8.95 13.90
CA TYR A 237 -5.82 7.85 13.82
C TYR A 237 -5.65 7.18 15.19
N ASP A 238 -5.52 5.86 15.17
CA ASP A 238 -5.09 5.04 16.31
C ASP A 238 -3.97 4.09 15.87
N ASN A 239 -3.02 3.78 16.73
CA ASN A 239 -1.86 2.96 16.39
C ASN A 239 -2.21 1.46 16.36
N LEU A 240 -2.92 1.07 15.30
CA LEU A 240 -3.40 -0.28 15.03
C LEU A 240 -2.82 -0.82 13.70
N ASP A 241 -3.57 -1.65 12.97
CA ASP A 241 -3.10 -2.29 11.76
C ASP A 241 -3.15 -1.34 10.54
N PRO A 242 -2.04 -1.19 9.78
CA PRO A 242 -1.98 -0.26 8.67
C PRO A 242 -2.82 -0.74 7.46
N ILE A 243 -3.35 0.22 6.69
CA ILE A 243 -4.23 -0.06 5.54
C ILE A 243 -3.56 -0.93 4.49
N CYS A 244 -2.27 -0.75 4.21
CA CYS A 244 -1.55 -1.56 3.22
C CYS A 244 -1.65 -3.06 3.51
N CYS A 245 -1.59 -3.46 4.78
CA CYS A 245 -1.71 -4.85 5.21
C CYS A 245 -3.17 -5.32 5.23
N ARG A 246 -4.10 -4.47 5.64
CA ARG A 246 -5.53 -4.80 5.69
C ARG A 246 -6.09 -5.01 4.28
N ILE A 247 -5.83 -4.09 3.35
CA ILE A 247 -6.28 -4.24 1.96
C ILE A 247 -5.55 -5.38 1.23
N ARG A 248 -4.23 -5.58 1.49
CA ARG A 248 -3.54 -6.75 0.95
C ARG A 248 -4.15 -8.06 1.44
N THR A 249 -4.59 -8.12 2.69
CA THR A 249 -5.30 -9.28 3.24
C THR A 249 -6.63 -9.50 2.52
N CYS A 250 -7.39 -8.44 2.25
CA CYS A 250 -8.61 -8.53 1.44
C CYS A 250 -8.31 -9.11 0.05
N MET A 251 -7.39 -8.51 -0.68
CA MET A 251 -7.02 -8.91 -2.04
C MET A 251 -6.63 -10.40 -2.12
N GLN A 252 -5.91 -10.90 -1.13
CA GLN A 252 -5.34 -12.25 -1.15
C GLN A 252 -6.26 -13.31 -0.55
N TYR A 253 -7.07 -12.97 0.47
CA TYR A 253 -7.77 -13.96 1.27
C TYR A 253 -9.30 -13.81 1.29
N ALA A 254 -9.88 -12.67 0.90
CA ALA A 254 -11.32 -12.50 0.88
C ALA A 254 -11.98 -13.46 -0.12
N ARG A 255 -13.07 -14.08 0.31
CA ARG A 255 -13.88 -15.03 -0.49
C ARG A 255 -15.28 -14.52 -0.75
N THR A 256 -15.76 -13.59 0.08
CA THR A 256 -17.07 -12.95 -0.01
C THR A 256 -16.91 -11.44 0.21
N MET A 257 -17.97 -10.69 -0.06
CA MET A 257 -17.99 -9.24 0.19
C MET A 257 -17.91 -8.94 1.70
N GLU A 258 -18.51 -9.78 2.55
CA GLU A 258 -18.43 -9.67 4.01
C GLU A 258 -17.01 -9.88 4.53
N ASP A 259 -16.19 -10.68 3.84
CA ASP A 259 -14.77 -10.83 4.16
C ASP A 259 -14.03 -9.51 3.99
N TYR A 260 -14.35 -8.70 2.94
CA TYR A 260 -13.78 -7.37 2.75
C TYR A 260 -14.13 -6.45 3.91
N ILE A 261 -15.39 -6.39 4.32
CA ILE A 261 -15.83 -5.59 5.47
C ILE A 261 -15.05 -6.02 6.72
N ARG A 262 -15.07 -7.31 7.04
CA ARG A 262 -14.42 -7.86 8.21
C ARG A 262 -12.91 -7.60 8.27
N PHE A 263 -12.20 -7.73 7.14
CA PHE A 263 -10.74 -7.51 7.11
C PHE A 263 -10.39 -6.02 7.15
N LEU A 264 -11.19 -5.16 6.53
CA LEU A 264 -10.95 -3.72 6.55
C LEU A 264 -11.26 -3.09 7.91
N GLU A 265 -12.28 -3.58 8.62
CA GLU A 265 -12.67 -3.08 9.95
C GLU A 265 -11.77 -3.62 11.07
N LYS A 266 -11.20 -4.81 10.90
CA LYS A 266 -10.40 -5.44 11.95
C LYS A 266 -9.16 -4.61 12.25
N ASN A 267 -9.02 -4.16 13.50
CA ASN A 267 -7.91 -3.33 13.96
C ASN A 267 -7.65 -2.11 13.07
N ASN A 268 -8.71 -1.51 12.55
CA ASN A 268 -8.60 -0.34 11.69
C ASN A 268 -7.92 0.82 12.43
N SER A 269 -6.81 1.31 11.87
CA SER A 269 -6.04 2.43 12.43
C SER A 269 -6.61 3.80 12.05
N GLY A 270 -7.54 3.88 11.09
CA GLY A 270 -8.02 5.14 10.53
C GLY A 270 -7.00 5.85 9.63
N ASP A 271 -5.92 5.17 9.28
CA ASP A 271 -4.79 5.70 8.51
C ASP A 271 -5.11 6.01 7.04
N TYR A 272 -6.30 5.72 6.59
CA TYR A 272 -6.79 6.05 5.26
C TYR A 272 -8.32 5.95 5.23
N ALA A 273 -8.99 7.03 5.61
CA ALA A 273 -10.45 7.10 5.51
C ALA A 273 -10.85 7.18 4.04
N ASN A 274 -11.70 6.25 3.61
CA ASN A 274 -12.02 6.09 2.20
C ASN A 274 -13.36 5.40 1.95
N SER A 275 -13.78 5.43 0.69
CA SER A 275 -14.95 4.71 0.18
C SER A 275 -14.47 3.65 -0.80
N TRP A 276 -14.44 2.39 -0.36
CA TRP A 276 -14.11 1.24 -1.19
C TRP A 276 -15.31 0.82 -2.04
N LEU A 277 -15.07 0.60 -3.33
CA LEU A 277 -16.01 -0.02 -4.25
C LEU A 277 -15.49 -1.42 -4.57
N ILE A 278 -16.27 -2.45 -4.23
CA ILE A 278 -15.93 -3.86 -4.45
C ILE A 278 -16.96 -4.49 -5.37
N GLY A 279 -16.52 -5.16 -6.42
CA GLY A 279 -17.36 -5.90 -7.33
C GLY A 279 -17.07 -7.39 -7.29
N ASP A 280 -18.12 -8.21 -7.19
CA ASP A 280 -18.07 -9.66 -7.37
C ASP A 280 -18.55 -9.99 -8.79
N THR A 281 -17.62 -10.31 -9.68
CA THR A 281 -17.90 -10.61 -11.09
C THR A 281 -18.61 -11.97 -11.31
N LYS A 282 -18.65 -12.82 -10.29
CA LYS A 282 -19.36 -14.11 -10.39
C LYS A 282 -20.85 -13.98 -10.14
N ASN A 283 -21.21 -13.10 -9.20
CA ASN A 283 -22.58 -12.85 -8.82
C ASN A 283 -23.16 -11.59 -9.46
N ASN A 284 -22.33 -10.79 -10.14
CA ASN A 284 -22.70 -9.46 -10.67
C ASN A 284 -23.25 -8.54 -9.56
N GLU A 285 -22.57 -8.52 -8.43
CA GLU A 285 -22.91 -7.68 -7.28
C GLU A 285 -21.84 -6.62 -7.05
N ILE A 286 -22.25 -5.44 -6.61
CA ILE A 286 -21.35 -4.36 -6.23
C ILE A 286 -21.67 -3.89 -4.82
N MET A 287 -20.63 -3.52 -4.08
CA MET A 287 -20.73 -3.02 -2.71
C MET A 287 -19.90 -1.76 -2.55
N ARG A 288 -20.39 -0.83 -1.75
CA ARG A 288 -19.63 0.31 -1.26
C ARG A 288 -19.40 0.16 0.25
N ILE A 289 -18.19 0.42 0.69
CA ILE A 289 -17.81 0.45 2.10
C ILE A 289 -17.19 1.81 2.38
N GLU A 290 -17.83 2.65 3.16
CA GLU A 290 -17.24 3.88 3.69
C GLU A 290 -16.56 3.58 5.02
N LEU A 291 -15.25 3.81 5.10
CA LEU A 291 -14.42 3.40 6.22
C LEU A 291 -13.79 4.63 6.88
N GLY A 292 -14.25 4.98 8.08
CA GLY A 292 -13.60 5.90 8.99
C GLY A 292 -12.76 5.14 10.03
N LEU A 293 -12.46 5.74 11.17
CA LEU A 293 -11.75 5.06 12.26
C LEU A 293 -12.67 4.14 13.08
N LYS A 294 -13.85 4.64 13.48
CA LYS A 294 -14.78 3.94 14.39
C LYS A 294 -16.08 3.54 13.74
N TYR A 295 -16.41 4.15 12.63
CA TYR A 295 -17.68 3.93 11.95
C TYR A 295 -17.41 3.54 10.51
N SER A 296 -18.14 2.55 10.04
CA SER A 296 -18.22 2.11 8.66
C SER A 296 -19.68 2.09 8.20
N ASN A 297 -19.92 2.25 6.93
CA ASN A 297 -21.25 2.20 6.30
C ASN A 297 -21.18 1.48 4.97
#